data_720bb3da6d7d61ace3768ff59c8e057b
#
_entry.id   720bb3da6d7d61ace3768ff59c8e057b
#
_cell.length_a   1.000
_cell.length_b   1.000
_cell.length_c   1.000
_cell.angle_alpha   90.00
_cell.angle_beta   90.00
_cell.angle_gamma   90.00
#
_symmetry.space_group_name_H-M   'P 1'
#
loop_
_entity.id
_entity.type
_entity.pdbx_description
1 polymer ?
#
loop_
_entity_poly.entity_id
_entity_poly.type
_entity_poly.pdbx_seq_one_letter_code
_entity_poly.pdbx_strand_id
1 'polypeptide(L)'
;MTFDVTIPVLNEAPTLERQVRILYDFLKQHFPETGQWRIVIADNGSTDATPDIAARLCSELPELALVKVPEKGVGLALKTSWGQSNADMVGYMDLDMATDLTHFLEAYQAIATQHYDIVYGTRLHRRSQVIGRTLKREIASRVFNGLLKVYLGVGFSDGMCGFKFLQRSVYQHLYENGARNNGWFFSTELLTISEWLGLKIYELPVKWTDDAASSKVRIIPLARRYWKDMQALKQLKLHR
;
A
#
# COMPACT_ATOMS: atom_id res chain seq x y z
N MET A 1 -1.82 -16.73 11.92
CA MET A 1 -1.15 -16.15 10.74
C MET A 1 -0.41 -14.90 11.17
N THR A 2 0.88 -14.83 10.91
CA THR A 2 1.72 -13.68 11.22
C THR A 2 1.63 -12.63 10.10
N PHE A 3 1.86 -11.34 10.42
CA PHE A 3 1.79 -10.29 9.41
C PHE A 3 2.71 -9.09 9.66
N ASP A 4 3.15 -8.47 8.58
CA ASP A 4 3.89 -7.20 8.58
C ASP A 4 3.05 -6.11 7.92
N VAL A 5 2.85 -4.98 8.63
CA VAL A 5 2.25 -3.76 8.10
C VAL A 5 3.36 -2.77 7.78
N THR A 6 3.61 -2.52 6.51
CA THR A 6 4.64 -1.57 6.06
C THR A 6 4.04 -0.18 5.91
N ILE A 7 4.70 0.82 6.49
CA ILE A 7 4.39 2.24 6.35
C ILE A 7 5.53 2.90 5.58
N PRO A 8 5.36 3.18 4.29
CA PRO A 8 6.36 3.93 3.53
C PRO A 8 6.34 5.42 3.94
N VAL A 9 7.49 5.95 4.32
CA VAL A 9 7.62 7.34 4.80
C VAL A 9 8.67 8.12 4.01
N LEU A 10 8.45 9.43 3.84
CA LEU A 10 9.40 10.36 3.21
C LEU A 10 9.19 11.76 3.77
N ASN A 11 10.12 12.21 4.64
CA ASN A 11 10.05 13.52 5.28
C ASN A 11 8.73 13.73 6.05
N GLU A 12 8.48 12.83 7.00
CA GLU A 12 7.26 12.76 7.81
C GLU A 12 7.55 13.01 9.31
N ALA A 13 8.69 13.64 9.65
CA ALA A 13 9.08 13.90 11.03
C ALA A 13 7.97 14.50 11.91
N PRO A 14 7.12 15.45 11.44
CA PRO A 14 6.08 16.03 12.27
C PRO A 14 4.95 15.10 12.68
N THR A 15 4.70 14.03 11.89
CA THR A 15 3.52 13.18 12.05
C THR A 15 3.84 11.74 12.39
N LEU A 16 5.07 11.28 12.08
CA LEU A 16 5.48 9.87 12.16
C LEU A 16 5.18 9.24 13.52
N GLU A 17 5.67 9.83 14.60
CA GLU A 17 5.50 9.23 15.93
C GLU A 17 4.04 9.07 16.32
N ARG A 18 3.25 10.12 16.15
CA ARG A 18 1.82 10.07 16.49
C ARG A 18 1.09 8.98 15.71
N GLN A 19 1.30 8.92 14.41
CA GLN A 19 0.58 7.97 13.56
C GLN A 19 1.02 6.52 13.80
N VAL A 20 2.32 6.30 14.00
CA VAL A 20 2.83 4.96 14.32
C VAL A 20 2.30 4.47 15.66
N ARG A 21 2.21 5.33 16.70
CA ARG A 21 1.63 4.94 17.99
C ARG A 21 0.14 4.61 17.89
N ILE A 22 -0.63 5.36 17.10
CA ILE A 22 -2.05 5.05 16.86
C ILE A 22 -2.21 3.65 16.22
N LEU A 23 -1.42 3.34 15.20
CA LEU A 23 -1.44 2.01 14.57
C LEU A 23 -0.97 0.92 15.53
N TYR A 24 0.09 1.19 16.30
CA TYR A 24 0.62 0.27 17.29
C TYR A 24 -0.42 -0.10 18.34
N ASP A 25 -1.08 0.88 18.93
CA ASP A 25 -2.12 0.68 19.94
C ASP A 25 -3.31 -0.09 19.37
N PHE A 26 -3.72 0.24 18.14
CA PHE A 26 -4.77 -0.49 17.43
C PHE A 26 -4.40 -1.97 17.22
N LEU A 27 -3.21 -2.27 16.73
CA LEU A 27 -2.78 -3.64 16.50
C LEU A 27 -2.63 -4.40 17.82
N LYS A 28 -2.04 -3.80 18.84
CA LYS A 28 -1.89 -4.41 20.17
C LYS A 28 -3.24 -4.75 20.81
N GLN A 29 -4.25 -3.90 20.60
CA GLN A 29 -5.60 -4.14 21.12
C GLN A 29 -6.28 -5.33 20.43
N HIS A 30 -6.12 -5.48 19.11
CA HIS A 30 -6.85 -6.47 18.32
C HIS A 30 -6.06 -7.75 18.07
N PHE A 31 -4.75 -7.72 18.23
CA PHE A 31 -3.83 -8.84 18.04
C PHE A 31 -2.84 -8.93 19.22
N PRO A 32 -3.31 -9.36 20.41
CA PRO A 32 -2.52 -9.31 21.64
C PRO A 32 -1.39 -10.36 21.73
N GLU A 33 -1.35 -11.32 20.80
CA GLU A 33 -0.34 -12.38 20.80
C GLU A 33 1.03 -11.85 20.42
N THR A 34 2.03 -12.08 21.26
CA THR A 34 3.42 -11.65 21.00
C THR A 34 3.96 -12.32 19.74
N GLY A 35 4.60 -11.53 18.88
CA GLY A 35 5.22 -12.01 17.66
C GLY A 35 4.24 -12.27 16.51
N GLN A 36 2.95 -11.98 16.68
CA GLN A 36 1.96 -12.15 15.63
C GLN A 36 2.10 -11.09 14.53
N TRP A 37 2.57 -9.89 14.85
CA TRP A 37 2.64 -8.79 13.90
C TRP A 37 3.86 -7.89 14.10
N ARG A 38 4.20 -7.16 13.05
CA ARG A 38 5.16 -6.05 13.11
C ARG A 38 4.66 -4.88 12.28
N ILE A 39 5.02 -3.67 12.72
CA ILE A 39 4.96 -2.45 11.90
C ILE A 39 6.36 -2.23 11.33
N VAL A 40 6.47 -2.15 10.02
CA VAL A 40 7.74 -1.86 9.35
C VAL A 40 7.71 -0.43 8.81
N ILE A 41 8.46 0.47 9.46
CA ILE A 41 8.66 1.82 8.95
C ILE A 41 9.66 1.72 7.79
N ALA A 42 9.20 1.97 6.57
CA ALA A 42 10.04 1.91 5.38
C ALA A 42 10.44 3.33 4.95
N ASP A 43 11.60 3.78 5.43
CA ASP A 43 12.14 5.10 5.10
C ASP A 43 12.64 5.15 3.66
N ASN A 44 12.02 6.00 2.89
CA ASN A 44 12.14 6.12 1.45
C ASN A 44 13.12 7.25 1.05
N GLY A 45 14.25 7.34 1.77
CA GLY A 45 15.28 8.35 1.54
C GLY A 45 14.93 9.72 2.13
N SER A 46 14.45 9.77 3.36
CA SER A 46 14.17 11.03 4.07
C SER A 46 15.46 11.81 4.35
N THR A 47 15.33 13.13 4.35
CA THR A 47 16.41 14.10 4.58
C THR A 47 16.18 14.99 5.83
N ASP A 48 15.04 14.78 6.49
CA ASP A 48 14.68 15.43 7.77
C ASP A 48 14.93 14.47 8.95
N ALA A 49 14.37 14.78 10.13
CA ALA A 49 14.51 13.95 11.33
C ALA A 49 13.71 12.62 11.30
N THR A 50 13.04 12.27 10.19
CA THR A 50 12.25 11.04 10.08
C THR A 50 13.04 9.77 10.44
N PRO A 51 14.29 9.54 9.92
CA PRO A 51 15.04 8.33 10.22
C PRO A 51 15.42 8.22 11.71
N ASP A 52 15.69 9.34 12.38
CA ASP A 52 16.08 9.35 13.79
C ASP A 52 14.87 9.05 14.69
N ILE A 53 13.71 9.63 14.37
CA ILE A 53 12.45 9.35 15.06
C ILE A 53 12.07 7.87 14.88
N ALA A 54 12.18 7.32 13.66
CA ALA A 54 11.90 5.93 13.40
C ALA A 54 12.82 4.99 14.19
N ALA A 55 14.14 5.27 14.22
CA ALA A 55 15.10 4.48 14.99
C ALA A 55 14.79 4.49 16.49
N ARG A 56 14.44 5.65 17.05
CA ARG A 56 14.03 5.79 18.45
C ARG A 56 12.75 4.97 18.73
N LEU A 57 11.73 5.08 17.89
CA LEU A 57 10.50 4.31 18.04
C LEU A 57 10.76 2.79 18.02
N CYS A 58 11.65 2.31 17.15
CA CYS A 58 12.03 0.90 17.12
C CYS A 58 12.78 0.46 18.38
N SER A 59 13.47 1.35 19.10
CA SER A 59 14.08 1.02 20.40
C SER A 59 13.07 1.00 21.57
N GLU A 60 11.96 1.73 21.44
CA GLU A 60 10.91 1.82 22.44
C GLU A 60 9.83 0.72 22.30
N LEU A 61 9.54 0.31 21.07
CA LEU A 61 8.42 -0.57 20.72
C LEU A 61 8.94 -1.83 20.01
N PRO A 62 8.88 -3.00 20.66
CA PRO A 62 9.56 -4.21 20.16
C PRO A 62 8.99 -4.77 18.85
N GLU A 63 7.71 -4.47 18.54
CA GLU A 63 7.06 -4.92 17.31
C GLU A 63 7.33 -3.96 16.12
N LEU A 64 8.17 -2.94 16.29
CA LEU A 64 8.58 -2.06 15.21
C LEU A 64 9.90 -2.51 14.58
N ALA A 65 9.97 -2.35 13.26
CA ALA A 65 11.19 -2.52 12.48
C ALA A 65 11.39 -1.31 11.56
N LEU A 66 12.65 -0.99 11.26
CA LEU A 66 13.03 0.08 10.34
C LEU A 66 13.75 -0.51 9.14
N VAL A 67 13.25 -0.20 7.95
CA VAL A 67 13.91 -0.46 6.67
C VAL A 67 14.26 0.88 6.03
N LYS A 68 15.53 1.07 5.65
CA LYS A 68 15.99 2.27 4.95
C LYS A 68 16.36 1.94 3.51
N VAL A 69 15.86 2.73 2.57
CA VAL A 69 16.30 2.67 1.17
C VAL A 69 17.00 3.98 0.79
N PRO A 70 18.14 3.91 0.08
CA PRO A 70 18.93 5.11 -0.21
C PRO A 70 18.29 5.99 -1.30
N GLU A 71 17.41 5.42 -2.11
CA GLU A 71 16.78 6.08 -3.24
C GLU A 71 15.28 6.23 -3.04
N LYS A 72 14.74 7.37 -3.49
CA LYS A 72 13.32 7.64 -3.44
C LYS A 72 12.53 6.69 -4.35
N GLY A 73 11.63 5.90 -3.76
CA GLY A 73 10.74 5.02 -4.50
C GLY A 73 9.86 4.20 -3.56
N VAL A 74 8.57 4.52 -3.49
CA VAL A 74 7.62 3.80 -2.62
C VAL A 74 7.61 2.30 -2.93
N GLY A 75 7.56 1.92 -4.20
CA GLY A 75 7.66 0.52 -4.60
C GLY A 75 8.99 -0.12 -4.22
N LEU A 76 10.11 0.64 -4.24
CA LEU A 76 11.41 0.16 -3.76
C LEU A 76 11.36 -0.12 -2.24
N ALA A 77 10.82 0.81 -1.46
CA ALA A 77 10.70 0.66 -0.01
C ALA A 77 9.82 -0.55 0.36
N LEU A 78 8.67 -0.72 -0.30
CA LEU A 78 7.77 -1.85 -0.08
C LEU A 78 8.44 -3.18 -0.45
N LYS A 79 9.08 -3.27 -1.61
CA LYS A 79 9.79 -4.49 -2.05
C LYS A 79 10.93 -4.86 -1.11
N THR A 80 11.68 -3.87 -0.61
CA THR A 80 12.76 -4.12 0.37
C THR A 80 12.20 -4.63 1.69
N SER A 81 11.12 -4.02 2.19
CA SER A 81 10.45 -4.47 3.41
C SER A 81 9.90 -5.89 3.27
N TRP A 82 9.15 -6.17 2.21
CA TRP A 82 8.50 -7.48 2.01
C TRP A 82 9.49 -8.59 1.65
N GLY A 83 10.59 -8.25 0.96
CA GLY A 83 11.66 -9.20 0.67
C GLY A 83 12.41 -9.67 1.90
N GLN A 84 12.45 -8.86 2.97
CA GLN A 84 13.06 -9.19 4.26
C GLN A 84 12.06 -9.78 5.27
N SER A 85 10.79 -9.83 4.94
CA SER A 85 9.74 -10.34 5.82
C SER A 85 9.76 -11.87 5.88
N ASN A 86 9.49 -12.41 7.07
CA ASN A 86 9.20 -13.84 7.29
C ASN A 86 7.72 -14.06 7.69
N ALA A 87 6.89 -13.02 7.66
CA ALA A 87 5.48 -13.12 7.96
C ALA A 87 4.70 -13.87 6.87
N ASP A 88 3.56 -14.43 7.23
CA ASP A 88 2.66 -15.11 6.29
C ASP A 88 1.96 -14.10 5.36
N MET A 89 1.63 -12.93 5.90
CA MET A 89 0.97 -11.83 5.19
C MET A 89 1.84 -10.58 5.25
N VAL A 90 1.95 -9.88 4.14
CA VAL A 90 2.58 -8.56 4.04
C VAL A 90 1.59 -7.56 3.45
N GLY A 91 1.76 -6.31 3.78
CA GLY A 91 0.93 -5.26 3.20
C GLY A 91 1.41 -3.88 3.58
N TYR A 92 0.72 -2.88 3.09
CA TYR A 92 1.04 -1.49 3.41
C TYR A 92 -0.21 -0.63 3.56
N MET A 93 -0.05 0.43 4.32
CA MET A 93 -0.98 1.54 4.39
C MET A 93 -0.22 2.86 4.44
N ASP A 94 -0.90 3.95 4.02
CA ASP A 94 -0.32 5.28 4.09
C ASP A 94 -0.22 5.74 5.56
N LEU A 95 0.83 6.52 5.88
CA LEU A 95 1.11 7.00 7.24
C LEU A 95 -0.03 7.85 7.82
N ASP A 96 -0.72 8.62 6.98
CA ASP A 96 -1.77 9.56 7.39
C ASP A 96 -3.04 8.88 7.93
N MET A 97 -3.11 7.53 7.85
CA MET A 97 -4.28 6.73 8.26
C MET A 97 -5.59 7.22 7.62
N ALA A 98 -5.51 7.74 6.39
CA ALA A 98 -6.65 8.20 5.64
C ALA A 98 -7.72 7.10 5.46
N THR A 99 -7.28 5.84 5.34
CA THR A 99 -8.17 4.67 5.43
C THR A 99 -8.42 4.32 6.89
N ASP A 100 -9.69 4.21 7.30
CA ASP A 100 -10.08 3.85 8.66
C ASP A 100 -9.45 2.50 9.05
N LEU A 101 -8.75 2.47 10.19
CA LEU A 101 -7.99 1.30 10.66
C LEU A 101 -8.85 0.05 10.87
N THR A 102 -10.14 0.22 11.17
CA THR A 102 -11.06 -0.92 11.36
C THR A 102 -11.15 -1.81 10.12
N HIS A 103 -10.91 -1.28 8.93
CA HIS A 103 -10.86 -2.06 7.69
C HIS A 103 -9.70 -3.08 7.65
N PHE A 104 -8.67 -2.90 8.50
CA PHE A 104 -7.60 -3.88 8.61
C PHE A 104 -8.11 -5.23 9.13
N LEU A 105 -9.06 -5.22 10.04
CA LEU A 105 -9.63 -6.46 10.58
C LEU A 105 -10.33 -7.29 9.49
N GLU A 106 -11.10 -6.63 8.62
CA GLU A 106 -11.75 -7.29 7.48
C GLU A 106 -10.71 -7.77 6.46
N ALA A 107 -9.68 -6.97 6.17
CA ALA A 107 -8.60 -7.36 5.27
C ALA A 107 -7.84 -8.59 5.80
N TYR A 108 -7.52 -8.62 7.10
CA TYR A 108 -6.90 -9.76 7.75
C TYR A 108 -7.76 -11.02 7.65
N GLN A 109 -9.05 -10.92 7.98
CA GLN A 109 -9.99 -12.04 7.88
C GLN A 109 -10.12 -12.57 6.45
N ALA A 110 -10.19 -11.69 5.45
CA ALA A 110 -10.31 -12.09 4.06
C ALA A 110 -9.12 -12.96 3.61
N ILE A 111 -7.91 -12.67 4.07
CA ILE A 111 -6.73 -13.48 3.76
C ILE A 111 -6.64 -14.71 4.66
N ALA A 112 -6.79 -14.52 5.99
CA ALA A 112 -6.53 -15.58 6.97
C ALA A 112 -7.57 -16.72 6.95
N THR A 113 -8.84 -16.39 6.71
CA THR A 113 -9.95 -17.35 6.86
C THR A 113 -10.75 -17.57 5.58
N GLN A 114 -10.82 -16.58 4.69
CA GLN A 114 -11.58 -16.67 3.45
C GLN A 114 -10.70 -17.02 2.23
N HIS A 115 -9.38 -17.14 2.46
CA HIS A 115 -8.39 -17.57 1.47
C HIS A 115 -8.36 -16.70 0.20
N TYR A 116 -8.46 -15.37 0.38
CA TYR A 116 -8.11 -14.42 -0.67
C TYR A 116 -6.58 -14.28 -0.77
N ASP A 117 -6.10 -14.12 -1.99
CA ASP A 117 -4.67 -13.97 -2.27
C ASP A 117 -4.18 -12.55 -1.98
N ILE A 118 -5.03 -11.56 -2.30
CA ILE A 118 -4.77 -10.13 -2.12
C ILE A 118 -6.07 -9.39 -1.76
N VAL A 119 -5.95 -8.41 -0.87
CA VAL A 119 -7.00 -7.46 -0.50
C VAL A 119 -6.54 -6.06 -0.83
N TYR A 120 -7.39 -5.24 -1.41
CA TYR A 120 -7.13 -3.83 -1.61
C TYR A 120 -8.31 -2.96 -1.21
N GLY A 121 -8.02 -1.81 -0.60
CA GLY A 121 -9.02 -0.79 -0.33
C GLY A 121 -9.42 -0.07 -1.61
N THR A 122 -10.72 0.23 -1.76
CA THR A 122 -11.21 1.06 -2.86
C THR A 122 -11.99 2.26 -2.33
N ARG A 123 -11.70 3.44 -2.89
CA ARG A 123 -12.43 4.69 -2.65
C ARG A 123 -13.51 4.92 -3.70
N LEU A 124 -13.50 4.14 -4.80
CA LEU A 124 -14.32 4.36 -5.98
C LEU A 124 -15.52 3.42 -6.06
N HIS A 125 -15.61 2.44 -5.16
CA HIS A 125 -16.77 1.55 -5.07
C HIS A 125 -17.98 2.30 -4.49
N ARG A 126 -19.20 1.95 -4.92
CA ARG A 126 -20.46 2.63 -4.49
C ARG A 126 -20.74 2.58 -2.97
N ARG A 127 -20.14 1.60 -2.26
CA ARG A 127 -20.25 1.45 -0.80
C ARG A 127 -19.16 2.17 -0.03
N SER A 128 -18.16 2.72 -0.72
CA SER A 128 -17.07 3.47 -0.07
C SER A 128 -17.58 4.80 0.45
N GLN A 129 -17.06 5.22 1.60
CA GLN A 129 -17.37 6.52 2.22
C GLN A 129 -16.13 7.41 2.12
N VAL A 130 -16.17 8.40 1.24
CA VAL A 130 -15.03 9.31 1.00
C VAL A 130 -15.36 10.69 1.50
N ILE A 131 -14.60 11.17 2.49
CA ILE A 131 -14.83 12.44 3.18
C ILE A 131 -13.71 13.42 2.80
N GLY A 132 -14.07 14.68 2.53
CA GLY A 132 -13.10 15.77 2.30
C GLY A 132 -12.44 15.79 0.91
N ARG A 133 -12.73 14.85 0.02
CA ARG A 133 -12.10 14.75 -1.29
C ARG A 133 -12.62 15.81 -2.27
N THR A 134 -11.70 16.48 -2.97
CA THR A 134 -12.10 17.46 -3.99
C THR A 134 -12.62 16.77 -5.26
N LEU A 135 -13.60 17.43 -5.94
CA LEU A 135 -14.17 16.92 -7.19
C LEU A 135 -13.09 16.67 -8.28
N LYS A 136 -12.06 17.52 -8.35
CA LYS A 136 -10.93 17.34 -9.27
C LYS A 136 -10.17 16.02 -9.02
N ARG A 137 -9.92 15.67 -7.77
CA ARG A 137 -9.22 14.42 -7.39
C ARG A 137 -10.11 13.21 -7.66
N GLU A 138 -11.42 13.33 -7.43
CA GLU A 138 -12.38 12.29 -7.74
C GLU A 138 -12.43 11.99 -9.25
N ILE A 139 -12.59 13.00 -10.09
CA ILE A 139 -12.62 12.87 -11.56
C ILE A 139 -11.29 12.30 -12.05
N ALA A 140 -10.15 12.85 -11.59
CA ALA A 140 -8.84 12.37 -12.01
C ALA A 140 -8.63 10.89 -11.68
N SER A 141 -9.07 10.43 -10.50
CA SER A 141 -8.98 9.02 -10.12
C SER A 141 -9.88 8.12 -10.98
N ARG A 142 -11.12 8.55 -11.26
CA ARG A 142 -12.03 7.77 -12.11
C ARG A 142 -11.52 7.67 -13.54
N VAL A 143 -11.02 8.76 -14.10
CA VAL A 143 -10.41 8.79 -15.44
C VAL A 143 -9.20 7.87 -15.49
N PHE A 144 -8.32 7.95 -14.50
CA PHE A 144 -7.13 7.10 -14.45
C PHE A 144 -7.48 5.61 -14.36
N ASN A 145 -8.39 5.23 -13.44
CA ASN A 145 -8.81 3.83 -13.32
C ASN A 145 -9.59 3.36 -14.56
N GLY A 146 -10.37 4.21 -15.20
CA GLY A 146 -10.98 3.93 -16.50
C GLY A 146 -9.94 3.62 -17.59
N LEU A 147 -8.86 4.40 -17.61
CA LEU A 147 -7.73 4.19 -18.55
C LEU A 147 -7.03 2.84 -18.28
N LEU A 148 -6.80 2.49 -17.00
CA LEU A 148 -6.24 1.18 -16.64
C LEU A 148 -7.12 0.04 -17.17
N LYS A 149 -8.44 0.13 -16.97
CA LYS A 149 -9.40 -0.89 -17.44
C LYS A 149 -9.33 -1.09 -18.93
N VAL A 150 -9.38 -0.01 -19.69
CA VAL A 150 -9.37 -0.07 -21.17
C VAL A 150 -8.00 -0.52 -21.70
N TYR A 151 -6.92 0.05 -21.18
CA TYR A 151 -5.59 -0.17 -21.73
C TYR A 151 -4.96 -1.50 -21.31
N LEU A 152 -5.09 -1.87 -20.03
CA LEU A 152 -4.51 -3.10 -19.46
C LEU A 152 -5.49 -4.28 -19.40
N GLY A 153 -6.79 -4.04 -19.61
CA GLY A 153 -7.82 -5.07 -19.57
C GLY A 153 -8.02 -5.61 -18.16
N VAL A 154 -8.14 -4.72 -17.18
CA VAL A 154 -8.33 -5.04 -15.74
C VAL A 154 -9.70 -4.61 -15.25
N GLY A 155 -10.21 -5.24 -14.18
CA GLY A 155 -11.54 -5.03 -13.62
C GLY A 155 -11.55 -4.22 -12.32
N PHE A 156 -10.48 -4.20 -11.54
CA PHE A 156 -10.44 -3.53 -10.22
C PHE A 156 -10.81 -2.05 -10.31
N SER A 157 -11.41 -1.51 -9.24
CA SER A 157 -11.95 -0.14 -9.25
C SER A 157 -10.94 0.94 -8.89
N ASP A 158 -9.97 0.67 -7.99
CA ASP A 158 -9.00 1.66 -7.47
C ASP A 158 -7.60 1.10 -7.35
N GLY A 159 -6.79 1.24 -8.40
CA GLY A 159 -5.39 0.82 -8.42
C GLY A 159 -4.46 1.59 -7.48
N MET A 160 -4.90 2.77 -7.01
CA MET A 160 -4.05 3.76 -6.33
C MET A 160 -4.29 3.90 -4.84
N CYS A 161 -5.26 3.18 -4.26
CA CYS A 161 -5.49 3.26 -2.82
C CYS A 161 -4.30 2.70 -2.05
N GLY A 162 -3.79 3.47 -1.10
CA GLY A 162 -2.67 3.10 -0.21
C GLY A 162 -3.10 2.18 0.93
N PHE A 163 -3.83 1.12 0.60
CA PHE A 163 -4.25 0.09 1.55
C PHE A 163 -4.33 -1.24 0.80
N LYS A 164 -3.27 -2.05 0.92
CA LYS A 164 -3.18 -3.36 0.25
C LYS A 164 -2.45 -4.37 1.11
N PHE A 165 -3.02 -5.58 1.18
CA PHE A 165 -2.49 -6.71 1.93
C PHE A 165 -2.57 -7.96 1.08
N LEU A 166 -1.57 -8.85 1.18
CA LEU A 166 -1.50 -10.08 0.40
C LEU A 166 -0.68 -11.15 1.14
N GLN A 167 -0.88 -12.39 0.80
CA GLN A 167 -0.01 -13.46 1.26
C GLN A 167 1.42 -13.21 0.76
N ARG A 168 2.43 -13.46 1.59
CA ARG A 168 3.83 -13.25 1.19
C ARG A 168 4.24 -14.13 0.02
N SER A 169 3.75 -15.36 -0.06
CA SER A 169 3.95 -16.24 -1.21
C SER A 169 3.38 -15.65 -2.50
N VAL A 170 2.22 -15.00 -2.42
CA VAL A 170 1.62 -14.28 -3.54
C VAL A 170 2.48 -13.10 -3.95
N TYR A 171 3.02 -12.33 -3.01
CA TYR A 171 3.97 -11.24 -3.34
C TYR A 171 5.18 -11.76 -4.13
N GLN A 172 5.79 -12.86 -3.68
CA GLN A 172 6.92 -13.45 -4.38
C GLN A 172 6.56 -13.84 -5.82
N HIS A 173 5.41 -14.48 -5.99
CA HIS A 173 4.89 -14.84 -7.31
C HIS A 173 4.63 -13.62 -8.20
N LEU A 174 4.04 -12.53 -7.65
CA LEU A 174 3.83 -11.28 -8.39
C LEU A 174 5.16 -10.61 -8.78
N TYR A 175 6.15 -10.62 -7.90
CA TYR A 175 7.48 -10.07 -8.17
C TYR A 175 8.20 -10.80 -9.29
N GLU A 176 8.17 -12.13 -9.29
CA GLU A 176 8.71 -12.98 -10.36
C GLU A 176 7.99 -12.72 -11.69
N ASN A 177 6.71 -12.41 -11.62
CA ASN A 177 5.86 -12.10 -12.76
C ASN A 177 5.84 -10.61 -13.14
N GLY A 178 6.78 -9.80 -12.67
CA GLY A 178 7.03 -8.46 -13.19
C GLY A 178 6.51 -7.29 -12.36
N ALA A 179 6.00 -7.51 -11.14
CA ALA A 179 5.68 -6.44 -10.20
C ALA A 179 6.98 -5.82 -9.64
N ARG A 180 7.65 -4.94 -10.40
CA ARG A 180 9.01 -4.46 -10.10
C ARG A 180 9.15 -2.95 -10.10
N ASN A 181 8.11 -2.17 -10.35
CA ASN A 181 8.18 -0.71 -10.36
C ASN A 181 8.70 -0.17 -9.02
N ASN A 182 9.62 0.79 -9.06
CA ASN A 182 10.17 1.39 -7.85
C ASN A 182 9.31 2.55 -7.31
N GLY A 183 8.37 3.06 -8.10
CA GLY A 183 7.53 4.19 -7.74
C GLY A 183 6.15 3.80 -7.19
N TRP A 184 5.25 4.76 -7.17
CA TRP A 184 3.86 4.58 -6.77
C TRP A 184 3.07 3.61 -7.66
N PHE A 185 3.48 3.44 -8.93
CA PHE A 185 2.82 2.54 -9.85
C PHE A 185 2.92 1.07 -9.44
N PHE A 186 3.87 0.71 -8.57
CA PHE A 186 3.98 -0.63 -7.97
C PHE A 186 2.67 -1.12 -7.37
N SER A 187 1.94 -0.23 -6.69
CA SER A 187 0.61 -0.51 -6.16
C SER A 187 -0.40 -0.97 -7.23
N THR A 188 -0.33 -0.37 -8.41
CA THR A 188 -1.16 -0.72 -9.57
C THR A 188 -0.68 -2.01 -10.25
N GLU A 189 0.65 -2.21 -10.34
CA GLU A 189 1.22 -3.46 -10.88
C GLU A 189 0.78 -4.68 -10.09
N LEU A 190 0.78 -4.62 -8.75
CA LEU A 190 0.32 -5.71 -7.90
C LEU A 190 -1.08 -6.18 -8.30
N LEU A 191 -2.04 -5.26 -8.41
CA LEU A 191 -3.42 -5.61 -8.78
C LEU A 191 -3.54 -6.07 -10.23
N THR A 192 -2.85 -5.39 -11.15
CA THR A 192 -2.90 -5.72 -12.57
C THR A 192 -2.38 -7.13 -12.84
N ILE A 193 -1.23 -7.47 -12.26
CA ILE A 193 -0.63 -8.80 -12.44
C ILE A 193 -1.45 -9.85 -11.70
N SER A 194 -2.02 -9.53 -10.53
CA SER A 194 -2.92 -10.45 -9.82
C SER A 194 -4.13 -10.83 -10.67
N GLU A 195 -4.78 -9.88 -11.33
CA GLU A 195 -5.89 -10.20 -12.24
C GLU A 195 -5.44 -11.02 -13.46
N TRP A 196 -4.30 -10.66 -14.05
CA TRP A 196 -3.77 -11.43 -15.20
C TRP A 196 -3.41 -12.87 -14.86
N LEU A 197 -3.04 -13.13 -13.61
CA LEU A 197 -2.74 -14.47 -13.10
C LEU A 197 -3.99 -15.20 -12.58
N GLY A 198 -5.16 -14.57 -12.58
CA GLY A 198 -6.40 -15.15 -12.07
C GLY A 198 -6.43 -15.34 -10.55
N LEU A 199 -5.65 -14.55 -9.81
CA LEU A 199 -5.63 -14.63 -8.35
C LEU A 199 -6.95 -14.15 -7.74
N LYS A 200 -7.26 -14.67 -6.56
CA LYS A 200 -8.48 -14.34 -5.81
C LYS A 200 -8.32 -13.00 -5.09
N ILE A 201 -8.92 -11.96 -5.64
CA ILE A 201 -8.81 -10.57 -5.17
C ILE A 201 -10.05 -10.17 -4.38
N TYR A 202 -9.86 -9.61 -3.18
CA TYR A 202 -10.93 -9.00 -2.40
C TYR A 202 -10.91 -7.48 -2.55
N GLU A 203 -11.97 -6.93 -3.10
CA GLU A 203 -12.18 -5.49 -3.20
C GLU A 203 -12.93 -4.99 -1.95
N LEU A 204 -12.24 -4.24 -1.10
CA LEU A 204 -12.73 -3.74 0.17
C LEU A 204 -13.18 -2.27 0.03
N PRO A 205 -14.50 -1.97 0.03
CA PRO A 205 -14.99 -0.59 0.07
C PRO A 205 -14.61 0.07 1.39
N VAL A 206 -13.80 1.14 1.35
CA VAL A 206 -13.27 1.76 2.56
C VAL A 206 -13.97 3.06 2.93
N LYS A 207 -13.96 3.37 4.22
CA LYS A 207 -14.13 4.72 4.74
C LYS A 207 -12.76 5.39 4.68
N TRP A 208 -12.69 6.49 3.92
CA TRP A 208 -11.45 7.21 3.64
C TRP A 208 -11.64 8.71 3.84
N THR A 209 -10.76 9.33 4.62
CA THR A 209 -10.82 10.76 4.92
C THR A 209 -9.63 11.47 4.28
N ASP A 210 -9.89 12.45 3.40
CA ASP A 210 -8.83 13.24 2.77
C ASP A 210 -8.39 14.36 3.72
N ASP A 211 -7.12 14.37 4.09
CA ASP A 211 -6.49 15.58 4.64
C ASP A 211 -5.94 16.41 3.47
N ALA A 212 -6.79 17.30 2.96
CA ALA A 212 -6.49 18.14 1.81
C ALA A 212 -5.22 19.01 2.00
N ALA A 213 -4.81 19.26 3.26
CA ALA A 213 -3.62 20.05 3.60
C ALA A 213 -2.31 19.27 3.38
N SER A 214 -2.33 17.94 3.44
CA SER A 214 -1.13 17.09 3.39
C SER A 214 -0.71 16.65 1.98
N SER A 215 -1.56 16.81 0.98
CA SER A 215 -1.32 16.25 -0.36
C SER A 215 -0.34 17.04 -1.21
N LYS A 216 0.89 16.51 -1.34
CA LYS A 216 1.99 17.06 -2.16
C LYS A 216 1.98 16.56 -3.62
N VAL A 217 0.92 15.89 -4.10
CA VAL A 217 0.89 15.21 -5.41
C VAL A 217 0.63 16.17 -6.56
N ARG A 218 1.59 16.27 -7.51
CA ARG A 218 1.43 17.00 -8.77
C ARG A 218 0.86 16.08 -9.85
N ILE A 219 -0.39 16.30 -10.27
CA ILE A 219 -1.17 15.40 -11.14
C ILE A 219 -0.53 15.21 -12.55
N ILE A 220 -0.08 16.29 -13.22
CA ILE A 220 0.39 16.21 -14.61
C ILE A 220 1.72 15.43 -14.77
N PRO A 221 2.79 15.69 -13.98
CA PRO A 221 4.00 14.89 -14.06
C PRO A 221 3.76 13.42 -13.73
N LEU A 222 2.86 13.14 -12.77
CA LEU A 222 2.50 11.80 -12.37
C LEU A 222 1.78 11.04 -13.50
N ALA A 223 0.85 11.68 -14.19
CA ALA A 223 0.12 11.08 -15.31
C ALA A 223 1.04 10.65 -16.46
N ARG A 224 2.05 11.48 -16.82
CA ARG A 224 3.05 11.13 -17.85
C ARG A 224 3.90 9.92 -17.44
N ARG A 225 4.30 9.85 -16.17
CA ARG A 225 5.07 8.72 -15.65
C ARG A 225 4.24 7.45 -15.68
N TYR A 226 3.01 7.52 -15.20
CA TYR A 226 2.11 6.37 -15.19
C TYR A 226 1.78 5.85 -16.58
N TRP A 227 1.67 6.72 -17.57
CA TRP A 227 1.50 6.28 -18.94
C TRP A 227 2.67 5.43 -19.44
N LYS A 228 3.92 5.83 -19.16
CA LYS A 228 5.11 5.04 -19.48
C LYS A 228 5.14 3.70 -18.73
N ASP A 229 4.79 3.73 -17.46
CA ASP A 229 4.74 2.53 -16.61
C ASP A 229 3.66 1.56 -17.13
N MET A 230 2.50 2.05 -17.54
CA MET A 230 1.44 1.26 -18.16
C MET A 230 1.88 0.62 -19.48
N GLN A 231 2.61 1.37 -20.32
CA GLN A 231 3.15 0.84 -21.58
C GLN A 231 4.16 -0.28 -21.31
N ALA A 232 5.08 -0.09 -20.37
CA ALA A 232 6.05 -1.10 -19.97
C ALA A 232 5.36 -2.38 -19.43
N LEU A 233 4.36 -2.19 -18.58
CA LEU A 233 3.60 -3.31 -18.03
C LEU A 233 2.81 -4.08 -19.09
N LYS A 234 2.23 -3.37 -20.06
CA LYS A 234 1.51 -4.02 -21.19
C LYS A 234 2.43 -4.85 -22.06
N GLN A 235 3.67 -4.38 -22.29
CA GLN A 235 4.67 -5.15 -23.04
C GLN A 235 5.01 -6.47 -22.34
N LEU A 236 5.11 -6.48 -21.00
CA LEU A 236 5.31 -7.73 -20.25
C LEU A 236 4.19 -8.76 -20.48
N LYS A 237 2.94 -8.30 -20.63
CA LYS A 237 1.80 -9.20 -20.92
C LYS A 237 1.89 -9.83 -22.32
N LEU A 238 2.43 -9.09 -23.29
CA LEU A 238 2.51 -9.56 -24.69
C LEU A 238 3.63 -10.59 -24.90
N HIS A 239 4.59 -10.67 -23.98
CA HIS A 239 5.71 -11.61 -24.05
C HIS A 239 5.51 -12.86 -23.17
N ARG A 240 4.34 -13.02 -22.59
CA ARG A 240 3.89 -14.22 -21.86
C ARG A 240 2.96 -15.07 -22.72
#